data_c82b4d93feb892f82e14db302bf9fae8
#
_entry.id   c82b4d93feb892f82e14db302bf9fae8
#
_cell.length_a   1.000
_cell.length_b   1.000
_cell.length_c   1.000
_cell.angle_alpha   90.00
_cell.angle_beta   90.00
_cell.angle_gamma   90.00
#
_symmetry.space_group_name_H-M   'P 1'
#
loop_
_entity.id
_entity.type
_entity.pdbx_description
1 polymer ?
#
loop_
_entity_poly.entity_id
_entity_poly.type
_entity_poly.pdbx_seq_one_letter_code
_entity_poly.pdbx_strand_id
1 'polypeptide(L)'
;LSVDVLAMDVSDTAAVSATIASMPAFDVLVNSAGMAKNSSAIETTESNFDAVQGINVKGAYFLTVAVAKRLIELGQPGSLINISSQMGHVGGIDRAVYCASKHAVEGMTKAMAIEWGRLGIRVNTICPTFILTPLTQATFDQPDKLAWIEEKIKLGRVGRVEDIMGAVVYLATEASALVTGSALMVDGGWTAG
;
A
#
# COMPACT_ATOMS: atom_id res chain seq x y z
N LEU A 1 -0.26 -17.71 -18.48
CA LEU A 1 0.70 -16.85 -17.76
C LEU A 1 1.51 -17.75 -16.83
N SER A 2 2.83 -17.71 -16.91
CA SER A 2 3.73 -18.33 -15.92
C SER A 2 3.88 -17.37 -14.74
N VAL A 3 3.86 -17.90 -13.52
CA VAL A 3 4.06 -17.13 -12.29
C VAL A 3 5.14 -17.81 -11.49
N ASP A 4 6.17 -17.07 -11.12
CA ASP A 4 7.18 -17.52 -10.18
C ASP A 4 6.78 -17.11 -8.78
N VAL A 5 6.88 -18.01 -7.81
CA VAL A 5 6.51 -17.76 -6.41
C VAL A 5 7.78 -17.78 -5.56
N LEU A 6 7.98 -16.70 -4.80
CA LEU A 6 9.08 -16.56 -3.87
C LEU A 6 8.55 -16.17 -2.49
N ALA A 7 8.88 -16.95 -1.46
CA ALA A 7 8.59 -16.59 -0.08
C ALA A 7 9.57 -15.52 0.40
N MET A 8 9.07 -14.37 0.88
CA MET A 8 9.90 -13.26 1.36
C MET A 8 9.20 -12.55 2.52
N ASP A 9 9.92 -12.31 3.60
CA ASP A 9 9.47 -11.45 4.69
C ASP A 9 9.98 -10.02 4.45
N VAL A 10 9.06 -9.08 4.21
CA VAL A 10 9.40 -7.68 3.94
C VAL A 10 10.01 -6.97 5.16
N SER A 11 9.88 -7.51 6.36
CA SER A 11 10.51 -6.97 7.57
C SER A 11 12.02 -7.26 7.64
N ASP A 12 12.49 -8.32 6.97
CA ASP A 12 13.92 -8.58 6.75
C ASP A 12 14.42 -7.79 5.54
N THR A 13 14.72 -6.53 5.76
CA THR A 13 15.13 -5.60 4.69
C THR A 13 16.46 -5.97 4.03
N ALA A 14 17.34 -6.70 4.73
CA ALA A 14 18.60 -7.19 4.17
C ALA A 14 18.34 -8.33 3.18
N ALA A 15 17.51 -9.31 3.56
CA ALA A 15 17.11 -10.38 2.67
C ALA A 15 16.33 -9.85 1.45
N VAL A 16 15.42 -8.89 1.64
CA VAL A 16 14.71 -8.21 0.55
C VAL A 16 15.69 -7.60 -0.44
N SER A 17 16.65 -6.80 0.04
CA SER A 17 17.63 -6.12 -0.82
C SER A 17 18.48 -7.11 -1.60
N ALA A 18 18.99 -8.15 -0.94
CA ALA A 18 19.80 -9.18 -1.58
C ALA A 18 19.02 -9.96 -2.64
N THR A 19 17.78 -10.31 -2.33
CA THR A 19 16.91 -11.05 -3.24
C THR A 19 16.62 -10.25 -4.50
N ILE A 20 16.14 -8.99 -4.35
CA ILE A 20 15.82 -8.13 -5.50
C ILE A 20 17.08 -7.87 -6.36
N ALA A 21 18.24 -7.68 -5.73
CA ALA A 21 19.50 -7.47 -6.47
C ALA A 21 19.92 -8.68 -7.31
N SER A 22 19.53 -9.89 -6.92
CA SER A 22 19.85 -11.14 -7.64
C SER A 22 18.89 -11.47 -8.78
N MET A 23 17.76 -10.72 -8.90
CA MET A 23 16.72 -10.96 -9.89
C MET A 23 16.85 -10.00 -11.09
N PRO A 24 16.22 -10.32 -12.24
CA PRO A 24 15.99 -9.33 -13.29
C PRO A 24 15.26 -8.10 -12.74
N ALA A 25 15.42 -6.95 -13.39
CA ALA A 25 14.66 -5.76 -12.99
C ALA A 25 13.16 -5.98 -13.20
N PHE A 26 12.37 -5.42 -12.30
CA PHE A 26 10.92 -5.40 -12.41
C PHE A 26 10.46 -4.04 -12.91
N ASP A 27 9.78 -3.99 -14.05
CA ASP A 27 9.21 -2.75 -14.60
C ASP A 27 8.08 -2.21 -13.73
N VAL A 28 7.39 -3.10 -13.01
CA VAL A 28 6.26 -2.77 -12.13
C VAL A 28 6.43 -3.44 -10.77
N LEU A 29 6.29 -2.66 -9.71
CA LEU A 29 6.13 -3.16 -8.34
C LEU A 29 4.70 -2.87 -7.89
N VAL A 30 4.01 -3.89 -7.37
CA VAL A 30 2.79 -3.73 -6.57
C VAL A 30 3.08 -4.22 -5.16
N ASN A 31 3.40 -3.29 -4.27
CA ASN A 31 3.67 -3.61 -2.87
C ASN A 31 2.36 -3.65 -2.08
N SER A 32 1.85 -4.85 -1.85
CA SER A 32 0.62 -5.12 -1.08
C SER A 32 0.90 -5.69 0.32
N ALA A 33 2.16 -5.78 0.74
CA ALA A 33 2.50 -6.24 2.08
C ALA A 33 2.01 -5.22 3.12
N GLY A 34 1.28 -5.72 4.11
CA GLY A 34 0.74 -4.86 5.16
C GLY A 34 0.02 -5.64 6.25
N MET A 35 -0.07 -5.01 7.42
CA MET A 35 -0.80 -5.55 8.56
C MET A 35 -1.49 -4.46 9.35
N ALA A 36 -2.46 -4.86 10.17
CA ALA A 36 -3.10 -4.01 11.15
C ALA A 36 -3.13 -4.71 12.52
N LYS A 37 -2.90 -3.94 13.56
CA LYS A 37 -3.11 -4.30 14.97
C LYS A 37 -4.02 -3.23 15.57
N ASN A 38 -5.31 -3.53 15.64
CA ASN A 38 -6.31 -2.55 16.08
C ASN A 38 -6.39 -2.55 17.60
N SER A 39 -6.26 -1.38 18.21
CA SER A 39 -6.45 -1.12 19.63
C SER A 39 -6.72 0.36 19.82
N SER A 40 -7.34 0.72 20.96
CA SER A 40 -7.39 2.12 21.37
C SER A 40 -5.95 2.67 21.51
N ALA A 41 -5.76 3.96 21.28
CA ALA A 41 -4.41 4.55 21.27
C ALA A 41 -3.70 4.38 22.64
N ILE A 42 -4.46 4.41 23.74
CA ILE A 42 -3.91 4.26 25.09
C ILE A 42 -3.58 2.81 25.47
N GLU A 43 -4.11 1.83 24.74
CA GLU A 43 -3.88 0.39 24.97
C GLU A 43 -2.87 -0.21 23.97
N THR A 44 -2.40 0.58 23.02
CA THR A 44 -1.41 0.12 22.04
C THR A 44 -0.11 -0.25 22.73
N THR A 45 0.31 -1.51 22.56
CA THR A 45 1.61 -1.95 23.08
C THR A 45 2.73 -1.55 22.10
N GLU A 46 3.95 -1.35 22.64
CA GLU A 46 5.14 -1.08 21.84
C GLU A 46 5.37 -2.18 20.78
N SER A 47 5.21 -3.45 21.16
CA SER A 47 5.32 -4.59 20.24
C SER A 47 4.33 -4.51 19.07
N ASN A 48 3.07 -4.09 19.30
CA ASN A 48 2.10 -3.91 18.23
C ASN A 48 2.45 -2.70 17.35
N PHE A 49 2.94 -1.63 17.95
CA PHE A 49 3.44 -0.46 17.22
C PHE A 49 4.59 -0.86 16.31
N ASP A 50 5.62 -1.51 16.83
CA ASP A 50 6.82 -1.93 16.09
C ASP A 50 6.47 -2.90 14.96
N ALA A 51 5.60 -3.87 15.22
CA ALA A 51 5.17 -4.81 14.18
C ALA A 51 4.48 -4.11 13.00
N VAL A 52 3.57 -3.17 13.26
CA VAL A 52 2.88 -2.41 12.20
C VAL A 52 3.85 -1.50 11.47
N GLN A 53 4.69 -0.74 12.16
CA GLN A 53 5.67 0.15 11.54
C GLN A 53 6.75 -0.64 10.78
N GLY A 54 7.17 -1.78 11.32
CA GLY A 54 8.15 -2.67 10.70
C GLY A 54 7.72 -3.16 9.32
N ILE A 55 6.48 -3.59 9.17
CA ILE A 55 5.96 -4.08 7.89
C ILE A 55 5.47 -2.93 7.01
N ASN A 56 4.56 -2.09 7.52
CA ASN A 56 3.86 -1.11 6.70
C ASN A 56 4.75 0.06 6.27
N VAL A 57 5.76 0.42 7.06
CA VAL A 57 6.64 1.57 6.76
C VAL A 57 8.02 1.10 6.36
N LYS A 58 8.75 0.45 7.28
CA LYS A 58 10.12 0.03 7.01
C LYS A 58 10.20 -0.98 5.86
N GLY A 59 9.38 -2.02 5.90
CA GLY A 59 9.32 -3.04 4.84
C GLY A 59 8.94 -2.45 3.49
N ALA A 60 7.87 -1.63 3.47
CA ALA A 60 7.42 -0.98 2.24
C ALA A 60 8.49 -0.04 1.66
N TYR A 61 9.14 0.76 2.51
CA TYR A 61 10.21 1.66 2.10
C TYR A 61 11.36 0.91 1.43
N PHE A 62 11.93 -0.08 2.12
CA PHE A 62 13.12 -0.78 1.62
C PHE A 62 12.84 -1.70 0.43
N LEU A 63 11.64 -2.28 0.32
CA LEU A 63 11.24 -3.01 -0.89
C LEU A 63 11.13 -2.05 -2.08
N THR A 64 10.49 -0.90 -1.91
CA THR A 64 10.36 0.12 -2.98
C THR A 64 11.74 0.63 -3.41
N VAL A 65 12.63 0.91 -2.44
CA VAL A 65 14.01 1.34 -2.71
C VAL A 65 14.81 0.26 -3.44
N ALA A 66 14.69 -1.01 -3.05
CA ALA A 66 15.43 -2.10 -3.68
C ALA A 66 15.07 -2.24 -5.17
N VAL A 67 13.77 -2.16 -5.51
CA VAL A 67 13.32 -2.21 -6.91
C VAL A 67 13.76 -0.96 -7.67
N ALA A 68 13.57 0.24 -7.10
CA ALA A 68 14.01 1.49 -7.73
C ALA A 68 15.51 1.51 -8.01
N LYS A 69 16.32 1.09 -7.04
CA LYS A 69 17.79 1.00 -7.19
C LYS A 69 18.18 0.14 -8.38
N ARG A 70 17.52 -1.02 -8.56
CA ARG A 70 17.79 -1.91 -9.68
C ARG A 70 17.43 -1.28 -11.03
N LEU A 71 16.29 -0.57 -11.10
CA LEU A 71 15.90 0.17 -12.31
C LEU A 71 16.89 1.29 -12.63
N ILE A 72 17.32 2.06 -11.63
CA ILE A 72 18.28 3.16 -11.78
C ILE A 72 19.65 2.63 -12.27
N GLU A 73 20.15 1.56 -11.69
CA GLU A 73 21.42 0.93 -12.10
C GLU A 73 21.40 0.49 -13.57
N LEU A 74 20.26 0.10 -14.10
CA LEU A 74 20.07 -0.35 -15.46
C LEU A 74 19.60 0.76 -16.42
N GLY A 75 19.31 1.95 -15.93
CA GLY A 75 18.76 3.06 -16.72
C GLY A 75 17.36 2.75 -17.27
N GLN A 76 16.57 1.96 -16.57
CA GLN A 76 15.24 1.52 -17.00
C GLN A 76 14.14 2.33 -16.28
N PRO A 77 13.07 2.69 -16.99
CA PRO A 77 11.88 3.29 -16.36
C PRO A 77 11.09 2.24 -15.56
N GLY A 78 10.17 2.70 -14.71
CA GLY A 78 9.30 1.77 -13.99
C GLY A 78 8.10 2.43 -13.30
N SER A 79 7.19 1.60 -12.81
CA SER A 79 6.02 2.02 -12.04
C SER A 79 5.96 1.30 -10.70
N LEU A 80 6.13 2.04 -9.61
CA LEU A 80 6.14 1.51 -8.25
C LEU A 80 4.83 1.92 -7.56
N ILE A 81 4.04 0.93 -7.17
CA ILE A 81 2.69 1.10 -6.64
C ILE A 81 2.65 0.54 -5.22
N ASN A 82 2.44 1.40 -4.23
CA ASN A 82 2.23 0.98 -2.85
C ASN A 82 0.73 0.91 -2.54
N ILE A 83 0.25 -0.21 -2.02
CA ILE A 83 -1.10 -0.29 -1.49
C ILE A 83 -1.13 0.39 -0.12
N SER A 84 -1.67 1.60 -0.13
CA SER A 84 -1.89 2.40 1.06
C SER A 84 -3.27 2.10 1.69
N SER A 85 -4.03 3.12 2.01
CA SER A 85 -5.40 3.04 2.53
C SER A 85 -6.02 4.44 2.51
N GLN A 86 -7.34 4.54 2.49
CA GLN A 86 -8.03 5.78 2.86
C GLN A 86 -7.56 6.31 4.23
N MET A 87 -7.15 5.40 5.14
CA MET A 87 -6.59 5.75 6.46
C MET A 87 -5.20 6.41 6.38
N GLY A 88 -4.63 6.57 5.20
CA GLY A 88 -3.49 7.43 4.93
C GLY A 88 -3.86 8.90 4.74
N HIS A 89 -5.18 9.22 4.75
CA HIS A 89 -5.72 10.56 4.52
C HIS A 89 -6.70 11.00 5.62
N VAL A 90 -7.29 10.05 6.35
CA VAL A 90 -8.22 10.30 7.45
C VAL A 90 -7.88 9.46 8.68
N GLY A 91 -8.43 9.81 9.82
CA GLY A 91 -8.34 9.02 11.04
C GLY A 91 -9.34 7.86 11.07
N GLY A 92 -9.13 6.94 12.02
CA GLY A 92 -10.06 5.84 12.31
C GLY A 92 -10.02 5.46 13.78
N ILE A 93 -11.17 5.09 14.34
CA ILE A 93 -11.27 4.61 15.71
C ILE A 93 -10.45 3.32 15.84
N ASP A 94 -9.67 3.19 16.93
CA ASP A 94 -8.78 2.06 17.23
C ASP A 94 -7.72 1.78 16.15
N ARG A 95 -7.32 2.82 15.39
CA ARG A 95 -6.41 2.68 14.25
C ARG A 95 -5.26 3.67 14.25
N ALA A 96 -4.92 4.27 15.38
CA ALA A 96 -3.91 5.34 15.44
C ALA A 96 -2.57 4.91 14.80
N VAL A 97 -2.04 3.73 15.16
CA VAL A 97 -0.77 3.23 14.61
C VAL A 97 -0.90 2.88 13.12
N TYR A 98 -2.01 2.28 12.71
CA TYR A 98 -2.26 1.97 11.31
C TYR A 98 -2.37 3.24 10.46
N CYS A 99 -3.15 4.23 10.91
CA CYS A 99 -3.24 5.54 10.24
C CYS A 99 -1.86 6.19 10.12
N ALA A 100 -1.08 6.23 11.20
CA ALA A 100 0.29 6.77 11.18
C ALA A 100 1.15 6.06 10.13
N SER A 101 1.08 4.72 10.05
CA SER A 101 1.84 3.95 9.06
C SER A 101 1.43 4.27 7.61
N LYS A 102 0.12 4.44 7.36
CA LYS A 102 -0.38 4.74 6.01
C LYS A 102 -0.13 6.19 5.60
N HIS A 103 -0.20 7.16 6.52
CA HIS A 103 0.28 8.53 6.28
C HIS A 103 1.78 8.57 5.96
N ALA A 104 2.60 7.75 6.61
CA ALA A 104 4.02 7.61 6.28
C ALA A 104 4.22 7.10 4.85
N VAL A 105 3.42 6.11 4.40
CA VAL A 105 3.46 5.59 3.02
C VAL A 105 3.10 6.69 2.00
N GLU A 106 2.12 7.54 2.29
CA GLU A 106 1.78 8.69 1.44
C GLU A 106 2.94 9.69 1.35
N GLY A 107 3.56 10.01 2.49
CA GLY A 107 4.70 10.93 2.55
C GLY A 107 5.91 10.42 1.77
N MET A 108 6.32 9.17 2.00
CA MET A 108 7.47 8.59 1.30
C MET A 108 7.22 8.46 -0.20
N THR A 109 6.00 8.13 -0.63
CA THR A 109 5.64 8.03 -2.05
C THR A 109 5.84 9.36 -2.77
N LYS A 110 5.42 10.48 -2.17
CA LYS A 110 5.62 11.83 -2.75
C LYS A 110 7.09 12.19 -2.85
N ALA A 111 7.88 11.92 -1.80
CA ALA A 111 9.31 12.19 -1.80
C ALA A 111 10.05 11.38 -2.88
N MET A 112 9.81 10.07 -2.94
CA MET A 112 10.41 9.17 -3.94
C MET A 112 10.00 9.55 -5.38
N ALA A 113 8.77 9.99 -5.59
CA ALA A 113 8.30 10.48 -6.89
C ALA A 113 9.08 11.71 -7.36
N ILE A 114 9.41 12.63 -6.45
CA ILE A 114 10.22 13.83 -6.74
C ILE A 114 11.66 13.42 -7.08
N GLU A 115 12.25 12.50 -6.30
CA GLU A 115 13.63 12.09 -6.46
C GLU A 115 13.86 11.30 -7.76
N TRP A 116 12.93 10.41 -8.12
CA TRP A 116 13.14 9.44 -9.20
C TRP A 116 12.38 9.75 -10.50
N GLY A 117 11.50 10.75 -10.49
CA GLY A 117 10.69 11.11 -11.66
C GLY A 117 11.52 11.41 -12.91
N ARG A 118 12.64 12.15 -12.77
CA ARG A 118 13.54 12.44 -13.89
C ARG A 118 14.33 11.23 -14.39
N LEU A 119 14.32 10.14 -13.64
CA LEU A 119 14.91 8.85 -14.02
C LEU A 119 13.89 7.92 -14.70
N GLY A 120 12.68 8.42 -14.98
CA GLY A 120 11.60 7.66 -15.62
C GLY A 120 10.85 6.72 -14.67
N ILE A 121 11.05 6.85 -13.35
CA ILE A 121 10.38 6.00 -12.36
C ILE A 121 9.21 6.76 -11.74
N ARG A 122 8.02 6.21 -11.87
CA ARG A 122 6.80 6.73 -11.24
C ARG A 122 6.52 6.01 -9.92
N VAL A 123 6.12 6.73 -8.90
CA VAL A 123 5.77 6.16 -7.59
C VAL A 123 4.42 6.70 -7.17
N ASN A 124 3.45 5.82 -6.94
CA ASN A 124 2.08 6.19 -6.60
C ASN A 124 1.52 5.28 -5.50
N THR A 125 0.42 5.69 -4.90
CA THR A 125 -0.37 4.84 -4.00
C THR A 125 -1.75 4.54 -4.56
N ILE A 126 -2.27 3.38 -4.20
CA ILE A 126 -3.70 3.07 -4.26
C ILE A 126 -4.21 3.07 -2.83
N CYS A 127 -5.33 3.75 -2.59
CA CYS A 127 -5.89 3.99 -1.27
C CYS A 127 -7.28 3.36 -1.14
N PRO A 128 -7.36 2.03 -0.89
CA PRO A 128 -8.64 1.37 -0.73
C PRO A 128 -9.35 1.75 0.57
N THR A 129 -10.67 1.62 0.56
CA THR A 129 -11.48 1.46 1.77
C THR A 129 -11.42 0.01 2.27
N PHE A 130 -12.46 -0.42 2.97
CA PHE A 130 -12.62 -1.79 3.43
C PHE A 130 -12.89 -2.74 2.26
N ILE A 131 -11.95 -3.63 1.99
CA ILE A 131 -12.02 -4.64 0.92
C ILE A 131 -12.22 -6.01 1.56
N LEU A 132 -13.13 -6.81 1.02
CA LEU A 132 -13.38 -8.17 1.47
C LEU A 132 -12.16 -9.05 1.16
N THR A 133 -11.46 -9.44 2.21
CA THR A 133 -10.24 -10.27 2.19
C THR A 133 -10.18 -11.10 3.47
N PRO A 134 -9.34 -12.13 3.56
CA PRO A 134 -9.12 -12.84 4.82
C PRO A 134 -8.73 -11.93 5.99
N LEU A 135 -8.03 -10.83 5.71
CA LEU A 135 -7.62 -9.85 6.74
C LEU A 135 -8.82 -9.11 7.36
N THR A 136 -9.86 -8.84 6.59
CA THR A 136 -11.01 -8.03 7.01
C THR A 136 -12.24 -8.85 7.37
N GLN A 137 -12.24 -10.16 7.08
CA GLN A 137 -13.37 -11.06 7.29
C GLN A 137 -13.93 -10.98 8.72
N ALA A 138 -13.06 -11.08 9.73
CA ALA A 138 -13.48 -11.02 11.14
C ALA A 138 -14.17 -9.68 11.53
N THR A 139 -13.93 -8.61 10.78
CA THR A 139 -14.64 -7.34 10.97
C THR A 139 -16.03 -7.41 10.36
N PHE A 140 -16.17 -8.04 9.21
CA PHE A 140 -17.44 -8.15 8.48
C PHE A 140 -18.38 -9.21 9.08
N ASP A 141 -17.85 -10.17 9.83
CA ASP A 141 -18.63 -11.15 10.61
C ASP A 141 -19.37 -10.49 11.79
N GLN A 142 -19.14 -9.19 12.05
CA GLN A 142 -19.83 -8.41 13.06
C GLN A 142 -20.86 -7.47 12.38
N PRO A 143 -22.18 -7.80 12.43
CA PRO A 143 -23.20 -7.09 11.64
C PRO A 143 -23.25 -5.58 11.89
N ASP A 144 -23.10 -5.14 13.14
CA ASP A 144 -23.13 -3.72 13.50
C ASP A 144 -21.94 -2.95 12.90
N LYS A 145 -20.77 -3.60 12.89
CA LYS A 145 -19.57 -3.00 12.26
C LYS A 145 -19.70 -2.94 10.75
N LEU A 146 -20.23 -3.99 10.14
CA LEU A 146 -20.46 -4.03 8.70
C LEU A 146 -21.45 -2.92 8.31
N ALA A 147 -22.57 -2.81 8.98
CA ALA A 147 -23.57 -1.78 8.71
C ALA A 147 -22.99 -0.36 8.84
N TRP A 148 -22.19 -0.12 9.88
CA TRP A 148 -21.51 1.17 10.07
C TRP A 148 -20.52 1.46 8.94
N ILE A 149 -19.77 0.44 8.48
CA ILE A 149 -18.81 0.59 7.36
C ILE A 149 -19.55 0.91 6.07
N GLU A 150 -20.64 0.20 5.77
CA GLU A 150 -21.43 0.40 4.56
C GLU A 150 -22.12 1.76 4.54
N GLU A 151 -22.59 2.27 5.70
CA GLU A 151 -23.11 3.64 5.83
C GLU A 151 -22.05 4.71 5.49
N LYS A 152 -20.80 4.48 5.88
CA LYS A 152 -19.69 5.39 5.58
C LYS A 152 -19.25 5.36 4.11
N ILE A 153 -19.35 4.22 3.46
CA ILE A 153 -19.06 4.09 2.02
C ILE A 153 -20.26 4.59 1.21
N LYS A 154 -20.09 5.68 0.48
CA LYS A 154 -21.22 6.33 -0.24
C LYS A 154 -21.82 5.43 -1.34
N LEU A 155 -21.05 4.48 -1.86
CA LEU A 155 -21.56 3.45 -2.78
C LEU A 155 -22.33 2.31 -2.05
N GLY A 156 -22.45 2.36 -0.71
CA GLY A 156 -23.31 1.47 0.09
C GLY A 156 -22.88 0.01 0.15
N ARG A 157 -21.63 -0.29 -0.12
CA ARG A 157 -21.06 -1.64 -0.03
C ARG A 157 -19.58 -1.64 0.28
N VAL A 158 -19.09 -2.69 0.89
CA VAL A 158 -17.64 -2.94 0.97
C VAL A 158 -17.06 -3.25 -0.40
N GLY A 159 -15.77 -2.97 -0.58
CA GLY A 159 -15.07 -3.28 -1.82
C GLY A 159 -14.72 -4.77 -1.93
N ARG A 160 -14.40 -5.18 -3.15
CA ARG A 160 -13.84 -6.50 -3.49
C ARG A 160 -12.47 -6.31 -4.13
N VAL A 161 -11.70 -7.37 -4.23
CA VAL A 161 -10.35 -7.33 -4.86
C VAL A 161 -10.45 -6.80 -6.29
N GLU A 162 -11.51 -7.18 -7.03
CA GLU A 162 -11.75 -6.75 -8.40
C GLU A 162 -11.93 -5.23 -8.52
N ASP A 163 -12.46 -4.56 -7.50
CA ASP A 163 -12.60 -3.09 -7.48
C ASP A 163 -11.23 -2.37 -7.48
N ILE A 164 -10.15 -3.05 -7.03
CA ILE A 164 -8.79 -2.50 -6.97
C ILE A 164 -7.99 -2.80 -8.24
N MET A 165 -8.29 -3.89 -8.93
CA MET A 165 -7.49 -4.36 -10.07
C MET A 165 -7.40 -3.32 -11.20
N GLY A 166 -8.50 -2.61 -11.49
CA GLY A 166 -8.50 -1.54 -12.50
C GLY A 166 -7.52 -0.41 -12.18
N ALA A 167 -7.42 -0.02 -10.90
CA ALA A 167 -6.47 0.98 -10.43
C ALA A 167 -5.01 0.48 -10.57
N VAL A 168 -4.76 -0.79 -10.26
CA VAL A 168 -3.44 -1.42 -10.44
C VAL A 168 -3.04 -1.40 -11.91
N VAL A 169 -3.90 -1.86 -12.81
CA VAL A 169 -3.63 -1.89 -14.25
C VAL A 169 -3.40 -0.47 -14.79
N TYR A 170 -4.22 0.50 -14.39
CA TYR A 170 -4.05 1.91 -14.76
C TYR A 170 -2.67 2.43 -14.37
N LEU A 171 -2.26 2.28 -13.11
CA LEU A 171 -0.98 2.79 -12.63
C LEU A 171 0.22 1.99 -13.17
N ALA A 172 0.04 0.72 -13.52
CA ALA A 172 1.10 -0.14 -14.05
C ALA A 172 1.41 0.13 -15.53
N THR A 173 0.52 0.80 -16.27
CA THR A 173 0.63 0.97 -17.72
C THR A 173 0.89 2.42 -18.14
N GLU A 174 1.15 2.62 -19.45
CA GLU A 174 1.33 3.93 -20.06
C GLU A 174 0.08 4.83 -19.99
N ALA A 175 -1.09 4.28 -19.66
CA ALA A 175 -2.31 5.07 -19.41
C ALA A 175 -2.12 6.09 -18.26
N SER A 176 -1.14 5.88 -17.40
CA SER A 176 -0.76 6.76 -16.29
C SER A 176 0.63 7.39 -16.44
N ALA A 177 1.15 7.52 -17.67
CA ALA A 177 2.52 8.00 -17.92
C ALA A 177 2.87 9.35 -17.28
N LEU A 178 1.88 10.23 -17.06
CA LEU A 178 2.07 11.54 -16.40
C LEU A 178 1.62 11.53 -14.92
N VAL A 179 1.40 10.36 -14.33
CA VAL A 179 0.92 10.21 -12.95
C VAL A 179 2.04 9.69 -12.06
N THR A 180 2.55 10.55 -11.16
CA THR A 180 3.53 10.20 -10.13
C THR A 180 3.30 11.05 -8.87
N GLY A 181 3.64 10.52 -7.69
CA GLY A 181 3.41 11.16 -6.40
C GLY A 181 1.94 11.29 -6.01
N SER A 182 1.06 10.55 -6.66
CA SER A 182 -0.40 10.64 -6.51
C SER A 182 -0.95 9.52 -5.66
N ALA A 183 -2.03 9.84 -4.94
CA ALA A 183 -2.86 8.89 -4.22
C ALA A 183 -4.15 8.64 -5.02
N LEU A 184 -4.35 7.40 -5.49
CA LEU A 184 -5.57 7.01 -6.18
C LEU A 184 -6.55 6.42 -5.18
N MET A 185 -7.56 7.23 -4.81
CA MET A 185 -8.61 6.79 -3.89
C MET A 185 -9.53 5.77 -4.56
N VAL A 186 -9.70 4.61 -3.92
CA VAL A 186 -10.65 3.55 -4.32
C VAL A 186 -11.46 3.18 -3.09
N ASP A 187 -12.24 4.14 -2.61
CA ASP A 187 -12.85 4.12 -1.28
C ASP A 187 -14.38 4.22 -1.28
N GLY A 188 -14.99 4.18 -2.46
CA GLY A 188 -16.44 4.27 -2.61
C GLY A 188 -17.03 5.59 -2.10
N GLY A 189 -16.21 6.66 -2.03
CA GLY A 189 -16.61 7.98 -1.56
C GLY A 189 -16.52 8.17 -0.04
N TRP A 190 -15.85 7.27 0.68
CA TRP A 190 -15.66 7.42 2.14
C TRP A 190 -15.05 8.78 2.50
N THR A 191 -13.98 9.17 1.80
CA THR A 191 -13.26 10.42 2.10
C THR A 191 -13.82 11.66 1.41
N ALA A 192 -14.91 11.52 0.68
CA ALA A 192 -15.55 12.65 -0.02
C ALA A 192 -16.45 13.50 0.90
N GLY A 193 -16.77 13.04 2.12
CA GLY A 193 -17.59 13.78 3.08
C GLY A 193 -18.11 12.95 4.24
#